data_78f97ba61582511922672a74bc9ce627
#
_entry.id   78f97ba61582511922672a74bc9ce627
#
_cell.length_a   1.000
_cell.length_b   1.000
_cell.length_c   1.000
_cell.angle_alpha   90.00
_cell.angle_beta   90.00
_cell.angle_gamma   90.00
#
_symmetry.space_group_name_H-M   'P 1'
#
loop_
_entity.id
_entity.type
_entity.pdbx_description
1 polymer ?
#
loop_
_entity_poly.entity_id
_entity_poly.type
_entity_poly.pdbx_seq_one_letter_code
_entity_poly.pdbx_strand_id
1 'polypeptide(L)'
;MSYSTTLRALEAAERRRQRDAQRRLRESEREAKERAKLSAIEQAQAEVATFDNRLDALASVHKEQGDVWDWLAIAASLPPPCPSPFVRNEHRAKQCVAVFLGEQIQSSVGLIEQARLQDQEESRKALHDFSKQMAEWENLKKIAQRILAGEHRAFTETLVEFNPFADLSDFGSSIHFTVHSAKMVECALKVNGKKAVPTEVKTLTSAGKVSVKSMPKGRFHEIYRNYLCACVLRVGRELFALFPVSSVLVTAVVDSHDLETGHAHEQPVLSVAMPRTIVDQLDFSALDPSEAMEKFHHRGNFKASRKSEAFTPITPLTPADVSQTSITEMSLGQLLDNIQKLRAELKAQIDEFRQTDVNSQPQITTSL
;
A
#
# COMPACT_ATOMS: atom_id res chain seq x y z
N MET A 1 30.82 -39.69 77.07
CA MET A 1 29.89 -39.99 75.96
C MET A 1 30.58 -40.90 74.96
N SER A 2 29.93 -42.05 74.68
CA SER A 2 30.55 -43.17 73.92
C SER A 2 30.78 -42.76 72.41
N TYR A 3 31.97 -43.08 71.95
CA TYR A 3 32.40 -42.88 70.51
C TYR A 3 31.39 -43.43 69.53
N SER A 4 30.64 -44.45 69.87
CA SER A 4 29.60 -45.08 69.07
C SER A 4 28.35 -44.18 68.81
N THR A 5 28.03 -43.26 69.75
CA THR A 5 26.89 -42.34 69.62
C THR A 5 27.17 -41.17 68.68
N THR A 6 28.40 -40.69 68.66
CA THR A 6 28.83 -39.61 67.70
C THR A 6 28.93 -40.11 66.27
N LEU A 7 29.39 -41.35 66.07
CA LEU A 7 29.43 -41.99 64.74
C LEU A 7 28.04 -42.18 64.14
N ARG A 8 27.06 -42.69 64.95
CA ARG A 8 25.68 -42.82 64.55
C ARG A 8 24.99 -41.51 64.23
N ALA A 9 25.34 -40.44 64.98
CA ALA A 9 24.83 -39.10 64.73
C ALA A 9 25.40 -38.50 63.39
N LEU A 10 26.65 -38.74 63.09
CA LEU A 10 27.30 -38.34 61.84
C LEU A 10 26.70 -39.10 60.63
N GLU A 11 26.52 -40.41 60.70
CA GLU A 11 25.87 -41.21 59.65
C GLU A 11 24.39 -40.80 59.45
N ALA A 12 23.69 -40.45 60.53
CA ALA A 12 22.28 -39.97 60.40
C ALA A 12 22.26 -38.56 59.74
N ALA A 13 23.20 -37.69 60.02
CA ALA A 13 23.36 -36.37 59.41
C ALA A 13 23.70 -36.50 57.91
N GLU A 14 24.60 -37.43 57.57
CA GLU A 14 24.99 -37.71 56.19
C GLU A 14 23.84 -38.28 55.37
N ARG A 15 23.06 -39.21 55.90
CA ARG A 15 21.81 -39.72 55.28
C ARG A 15 20.72 -38.65 55.11
N ARG A 16 20.62 -37.66 56.03
CA ARG A 16 19.76 -36.49 55.87
C ARG A 16 20.25 -35.60 54.73
N ARG A 17 21.51 -35.27 54.64
CA ARG A 17 22.14 -34.47 53.56
C ARG A 17 21.93 -35.13 52.21
N GLN A 18 22.09 -36.44 52.10
CA GLN A 18 21.87 -37.19 50.87
C GLN A 18 20.39 -37.16 50.44
N ARG A 19 19.43 -37.31 51.37
CA ARG A 19 17.99 -37.21 51.10
C ARG A 19 17.61 -35.79 50.67
N ASP A 20 18.15 -34.77 51.30
CA ASP A 20 17.90 -33.37 50.96
C ASP A 20 18.49 -33.02 49.58
N ALA A 21 19.68 -33.52 49.26
CA ALA A 21 20.30 -33.36 47.96
C ALA A 21 19.47 -34.04 46.85
N GLN A 22 19.01 -35.29 47.09
CA GLN A 22 18.11 -35.98 46.16
C GLN A 22 16.77 -35.25 45.96
N ARG A 23 16.22 -34.69 47.03
CA ARG A 23 14.97 -33.92 46.96
C ARG A 23 15.15 -32.69 46.12
N ARG A 24 16.20 -31.89 46.34
CA ARG A 24 16.55 -30.70 45.53
C ARG A 24 16.79 -31.05 44.08
N LEU A 25 17.45 -32.18 43.80
CA LEU A 25 17.68 -32.63 42.41
C LEU A 25 16.36 -32.93 41.73
N ARG A 26 15.44 -33.66 42.40
CA ARG A 26 14.09 -33.97 41.85
C ARG A 26 13.23 -32.72 41.66
N GLU A 27 13.36 -31.73 42.53
CA GLU A 27 12.65 -30.45 42.41
C GLU A 27 13.20 -29.63 41.23
N SER A 28 14.52 -29.54 41.08
CA SER A 28 15.14 -28.86 39.93
C SER A 28 14.83 -29.54 38.56
N GLU A 29 14.76 -30.89 38.55
CA GLU A 29 14.35 -31.64 37.36
C GLU A 29 12.88 -31.37 36.97
N ARG A 30 11.98 -31.26 37.99
CA ARG A 30 10.57 -30.92 37.75
C ARG A 30 10.42 -29.51 37.19
N GLU A 31 11.10 -28.53 37.78
CA GLU A 31 11.10 -27.15 37.32
C GLU A 31 11.68 -27.02 35.90
N ALA A 32 12.76 -27.76 35.61
CA ALA A 32 13.34 -27.78 34.26
C ALA A 32 12.33 -28.36 33.23
N LYS A 33 11.63 -29.44 33.59
CA LYS A 33 10.58 -30.03 32.73
C LYS A 33 9.39 -29.10 32.51
N GLU A 34 8.97 -28.39 33.57
CA GLU A 34 7.88 -27.41 33.46
C GLU A 34 8.27 -26.22 32.58
N ARG A 35 9.48 -25.65 32.75
CA ARG A 35 10.01 -24.62 31.85
C ARG A 35 10.13 -25.07 30.42
N ALA A 36 10.61 -26.29 30.16
CA ALA A 36 10.67 -26.86 28.82
C ALA A 36 9.26 -27.06 28.19
N LYS A 37 8.24 -27.44 29.01
CA LYS A 37 6.86 -27.50 28.52
C LYS A 37 6.28 -26.14 28.17
N LEU A 38 6.50 -25.12 28.99
CA LEU A 38 6.04 -23.75 28.73
C LEU A 38 6.68 -23.20 27.45
N SER A 39 8.01 -23.36 27.29
CA SER A 39 8.71 -22.96 26.08
C SER A 39 8.19 -23.68 24.83
N ALA A 40 7.87 -24.98 24.91
CA ALA A 40 7.30 -25.74 23.81
C ALA A 40 5.87 -25.26 23.44
N ILE A 41 5.08 -24.85 24.41
CA ILE A 41 3.72 -24.27 24.19
C ILE A 41 3.85 -22.91 23.53
N GLU A 42 4.75 -22.05 23.99
CA GLU A 42 5.00 -20.72 23.40
C GLU A 42 5.47 -20.84 21.94
N GLN A 43 6.36 -21.79 21.64
CA GLN A 43 6.80 -22.06 20.26
C GLN A 43 5.64 -22.54 19.40
N ALA A 44 4.79 -23.45 19.92
CA ALA A 44 3.62 -23.91 19.19
C ALA A 44 2.61 -22.82 18.90
N GLN A 45 2.39 -21.91 19.86
CA GLN A 45 1.54 -20.72 19.68
C GLN A 45 2.10 -19.79 18.63
N ALA A 46 3.41 -19.51 18.64
CA ALA A 46 4.08 -18.66 17.66
C ALA A 46 3.98 -19.26 16.24
N GLU A 47 4.10 -20.58 16.11
CA GLU A 47 3.99 -21.27 14.82
C GLU A 47 2.56 -21.18 14.26
N VAL A 48 1.54 -21.36 15.08
CA VAL A 48 0.14 -21.21 14.66
C VAL A 48 -0.16 -19.75 14.33
N ALA A 49 0.30 -18.80 15.14
CA ALA A 49 0.12 -17.37 14.88
C ALA A 49 0.79 -16.94 13.56
N THR A 50 1.97 -17.45 13.27
CA THR A 50 2.66 -17.21 11.98
C THR A 50 1.85 -17.75 10.79
N PHE A 51 1.25 -18.92 10.95
CA PHE A 51 0.37 -19.51 9.94
C PHE A 51 -0.91 -18.66 9.74
N ASP A 52 -1.57 -18.25 10.81
CA ASP A 52 -2.77 -17.43 10.75
C ASP A 52 -2.48 -16.05 10.14
N ASN A 53 -1.40 -15.40 10.56
CA ASN A 53 -0.93 -14.13 9.97
C ASN A 53 -0.67 -14.26 8.46
N ARG A 54 -0.16 -15.40 7.99
CA ARG A 54 0.03 -15.64 6.55
C ARG A 54 -1.30 -15.74 5.82
N LEU A 55 -2.30 -16.39 6.39
CA LEU A 55 -3.65 -16.44 5.81
C LEU A 55 -4.31 -15.07 5.77
N ASP A 56 -4.17 -14.30 6.85
CA ASP A 56 -4.69 -12.93 6.93
C ASP A 56 -4.00 -12.01 5.93
N ALA A 57 -2.68 -12.14 5.73
CA ALA A 57 -1.95 -11.40 4.72
C ALA A 57 -2.48 -11.71 3.30
N LEU A 58 -2.72 -12.98 2.97
CA LEU A 58 -3.30 -13.37 1.67
C LEU A 58 -4.71 -12.80 1.47
N ALA A 59 -5.51 -12.75 2.55
CA ALA A 59 -6.88 -12.22 2.51
C ALA A 59 -6.93 -10.69 2.45
N SER A 60 -5.88 -9.99 2.91
CA SER A 60 -5.86 -8.53 3.07
C SER A 60 -5.04 -7.78 2.01
N VAL A 61 -4.43 -8.46 1.03
CA VAL A 61 -3.60 -7.85 -0.03
C VAL A 61 -4.28 -6.63 -0.68
N HIS A 62 -5.59 -6.70 -0.94
CA HIS A 62 -6.36 -5.62 -1.57
C HIS A 62 -6.57 -4.39 -0.67
N LYS A 63 -6.36 -4.51 0.66
CA LYS A 63 -6.60 -3.40 1.62
C LYS A 63 -5.49 -2.37 1.61
N GLU A 64 -4.29 -2.78 1.28
CA GLU A 64 -3.16 -1.88 1.17
C GLU A 64 -3.27 -0.98 -0.07
N GLN A 65 -2.75 0.24 0.04
CA GLN A 65 -2.68 1.21 -1.05
C GLN A 65 -1.48 2.11 -0.82
N GLY A 66 -0.75 2.38 -1.90
CA GLY A 66 0.31 3.38 -1.91
C GLY A 66 -0.22 4.81 -1.93
N ASP A 67 0.69 5.77 -1.94
CA ASP A 67 0.37 7.18 -1.97
C ASP A 67 -0.35 7.56 -3.28
N VAL A 68 -1.37 8.42 -3.15
CA VAL A 68 -2.11 8.94 -4.30
C VAL A 68 -1.38 10.16 -4.86
N TRP A 69 -1.07 10.12 -6.16
CA TRP A 69 -0.35 11.18 -6.86
C TRP A 69 -1.30 12.09 -7.63
N ASP A 70 -1.38 13.34 -7.21
CA ASP A 70 -2.12 14.38 -7.94
C ASP A 70 -1.21 15.10 -8.95
N TRP A 71 -1.06 14.51 -10.14
CA TRP A 71 -0.23 15.04 -11.20
C TRP A 71 -0.70 16.41 -11.71
N LEU A 72 -2.00 16.74 -11.59
CA LEU A 72 -2.51 18.07 -11.94
C LEU A 72 -2.01 19.12 -10.94
N ALA A 73 -2.12 18.83 -9.64
CA ALA A 73 -1.60 19.71 -8.61
C ALA A 73 -0.08 19.89 -8.71
N ILE A 74 0.66 18.80 -8.99
CA ILE A 74 2.11 18.85 -9.18
C ILE A 74 2.48 19.71 -10.40
N ALA A 75 1.81 19.53 -11.55
CA ALA A 75 2.05 20.33 -12.75
C ALA A 75 1.74 21.81 -12.54
N ALA A 76 0.73 22.14 -11.71
CA ALA A 76 0.33 23.52 -11.38
C ALA A 76 1.13 24.10 -10.20
N SER A 77 1.97 23.31 -9.52
CA SER A 77 2.70 23.76 -8.34
C SER A 77 3.66 24.92 -8.65
N LEU A 78 3.79 25.83 -7.70
CA LEU A 78 4.74 26.92 -7.75
C LEU A 78 6.14 26.42 -7.33
N PRO A 79 7.22 27.06 -7.83
CA PRO A 79 8.56 26.71 -7.41
C PRO A 79 8.77 26.96 -5.91
N PRO A 80 9.67 26.23 -5.25
CA PRO A 80 10.04 26.49 -3.88
C PRO A 80 10.48 27.94 -3.68
N PRO A 81 10.16 28.59 -2.56
CA PRO A 81 10.59 29.94 -2.30
C PRO A 81 12.11 30.00 -2.10
N CYS A 82 12.77 30.97 -2.75
CA CYS A 82 14.20 31.19 -2.56
C CYS A 82 14.47 31.63 -1.12
N PRO A 83 15.41 31.01 -0.41
CA PRO A 83 15.74 31.40 0.96
C PRO A 83 16.39 32.78 0.98
N SER A 84 15.96 33.60 1.95
CA SER A 84 16.63 34.87 2.24
C SER A 84 17.96 34.63 2.96
N PRO A 85 18.99 35.47 2.75
CA PRO A 85 20.23 35.36 3.49
C PRO A 85 20.01 35.43 5.00
N PHE A 86 20.70 34.58 5.73
CA PHE A 86 20.68 34.61 7.20
C PHE A 86 21.55 35.76 7.69
N VAL A 87 20.98 36.61 8.56
CA VAL A 87 21.67 37.75 9.22
C VAL A 87 21.37 37.78 10.71
N ARG A 88 20.74 36.73 11.22
CA ARG A 88 20.20 36.67 12.59
C ARG A 88 21.32 36.64 13.62
N ASN A 89 22.36 35.87 13.41
CA ASN A 89 23.47 35.71 14.38
C ASN A 89 24.29 36.98 14.44
N GLU A 90 24.62 37.61 13.30
CA GLU A 90 25.33 38.88 13.23
C GLU A 90 24.50 39.99 13.91
N HIS A 91 23.20 40.07 13.67
CA HIS A 91 22.34 41.05 14.31
C HIS A 91 22.25 40.87 15.82
N ARG A 92 22.13 39.63 16.29
CA ARG A 92 22.14 39.29 17.71
C ARG A 92 23.49 39.62 18.36
N ALA A 93 24.61 39.32 17.71
CA ALA A 93 25.94 39.67 18.20
C ALA A 93 26.14 41.19 18.32
N LYS A 94 25.69 41.98 17.33
CA LYS A 94 25.69 43.43 17.36
C LYS A 94 24.85 44.00 18.50
N GLN A 95 23.67 43.46 18.77
CA GLN A 95 22.81 43.87 19.89
C GLN A 95 23.52 43.56 21.23
N CYS A 96 24.07 42.37 21.40
CA CYS A 96 24.81 42.04 22.63
C CYS A 96 26.00 42.97 22.85
N VAL A 97 26.77 43.25 21.82
CA VAL A 97 27.92 44.18 21.90
C VAL A 97 27.45 45.61 22.23
N ALA A 98 26.34 46.06 21.68
CA ALA A 98 25.78 47.39 21.96
C ALA A 98 25.37 47.57 23.44
N VAL A 99 24.89 46.51 24.10
CA VAL A 99 24.49 46.49 25.50
C VAL A 99 25.72 46.47 26.46
N PHE A 100 26.85 45.87 26.04
CA PHE A 100 28.06 45.67 26.85
C PHE A 100 29.15 46.76 26.59
N LEU A 101 28.82 47.89 26.01
CA LEU A 101 29.78 48.99 25.74
C LEU A 101 30.44 49.54 27.00
N GLY A 102 31.51 48.84 27.46
CA GLY A 102 32.35 49.29 28.54
C GLY A 102 33.84 48.98 28.39
N GLU A 103 34.32 47.80 28.07
CA GLU A 103 35.75 47.51 28.24
C GLU A 103 36.47 46.53 27.29
N GLN A 104 35.87 45.97 26.24
CA GLN A 104 36.62 45.06 25.35
C GLN A 104 36.25 45.17 23.86
N ILE A 105 36.70 46.21 23.20
CA ILE A 105 36.43 46.44 21.75
C ILE A 105 37.03 45.30 20.88
N GLN A 106 38.16 44.72 21.26
CA GLN A 106 38.85 43.71 20.44
C GLN A 106 38.20 42.31 20.46
N SER A 107 37.63 41.91 21.60
CA SER A 107 36.85 40.65 21.73
C SER A 107 35.47 40.75 21.10
N SER A 108 34.84 41.91 21.07
CA SER A 108 33.56 42.16 20.48
C SER A 108 33.57 42.10 18.93
N VAL A 109 34.64 42.52 18.26
CA VAL A 109 34.84 42.40 16.81
C VAL A 109 34.94 40.93 16.43
N GLY A 110 35.65 40.09 17.18
CA GLY A 110 35.74 38.64 16.95
C GLY A 110 34.41 37.92 17.05
N LEU A 111 33.55 38.29 18.00
CA LEU A 111 32.22 37.72 18.18
C LEU A 111 31.26 38.05 16.98
N ILE A 112 31.33 39.29 16.51
CA ILE A 112 30.53 39.71 15.34
C ILE A 112 30.99 38.99 14.09
N GLU A 113 32.31 38.85 13.88
CA GLU A 113 32.87 38.15 12.71
C GLU A 113 32.54 36.64 12.76
N GLN A 114 32.61 36.01 13.93
CA GLN A 114 32.20 34.63 14.10
C GLN A 114 30.71 34.43 13.82
N ALA A 115 29.87 35.31 14.32
CA ALA A 115 28.42 35.30 14.05
C ALA A 115 28.10 35.50 12.56
N ARG A 116 28.88 36.37 11.87
CA ARG A 116 28.76 36.58 10.41
C ARG A 116 29.16 35.33 9.63
N LEU A 117 30.23 34.65 10.03
CA LEU A 117 30.67 33.39 9.43
C LEU A 117 29.59 32.30 9.61
N GLN A 118 28.94 32.24 10.78
CA GLN A 118 27.81 31.33 11.01
C GLN A 118 26.64 31.63 10.08
N ASP A 119 26.22 32.91 9.95
CA ASP A 119 25.16 33.33 9.04
C ASP A 119 25.51 32.99 7.56
N GLN A 120 26.77 33.15 7.18
CA GLN A 120 27.23 32.77 5.84
C GLN A 120 27.15 31.25 5.61
N GLU A 121 27.54 30.44 6.56
CA GLU A 121 27.49 28.99 6.48
C GLU A 121 26.02 28.48 6.45
N GLU A 122 25.14 29.05 7.29
CA GLU A 122 23.70 28.76 7.28
C GLU A 122 23.07 29.16 5.94
N SER A 123 23.41 30.35 5.41
CA SER A 123 22.94 30.78 4.10
C SER A 123 23.41 29.87 2.97
N ARG A 124 24.66 29.41 3.03
CA ARG A 124 25.23 28.47 2.06
C ARG A 124 24.51 27.13 2.09
N LYS A 125 24.20 26.59 3.29
CA LYS A 125 23.43 25.35 3.46
C LYS A 125 22.01 25.53 2.91
N ALA A 126 21.33 26.61 3.27
CA ALA A 126 19.98 26.90 2.79
C ALA A 126 19.91 27.01 1.28
N LEU A 127 20.89 27.65 0.62
CA LEU A 127 20.98 27.73 -0.82
C LEU A 127 21.25 26.36 -1.47
N HIS A 128 22.07 25.52 -0.83
CA HIS A 128 22.32 24.17 -1.31
C HIS A 128 21.05 23.31 -1.23
N ASP A 129 20.33 23.36 -0.11
CA ASP A 129 19.08 22.63 0.08
C ASP A 129 17.99 23.14 -0.88
N PHE A 130 17.90 24.45 -1.07
CA PHE A 130 17.03 25.06 -2.07
C PHE A 130 17.34 24.57 -3.50
N SER A 131 18.63 24.48 -3.86
CA SER A 131 19.01 23.99 -5.19
C SER A 131 18.59 22.54 -5.43
N LYS A 132 18.64 21.70 -4.40
CA LYS A 132 18.14 20.32 -4.46
C LYS A 132 16.62 20.29 -4.61
N GLN A 133 15.89 21.01 -3.75
CA GLN A 133 14.43 21.12 -3.82
C GLN A 133 13.96 21.65 -5.16
N MET A 134 14.66 22.62 -5.72
CA MET A 134 14.35 23.18 -7.04
C MET A 134 14.52 22.13 -8.14
N ALA A 135 15.61 21.37 -8.12
CA ALA A 135 15.86 20.30 -9.08
C ALA A 135 14.82 19.16 -8.97
N GLU A 136 14.47 18.77 -7.75
CA GLU A 136 13.41 17.78 -7.49
C GLU A 136 12.05 18.29 -7.98
N TRP A 137 11.68 19.53 -7.68
CA TRP A 137 10.45 20.14 -8.16
C TRP A 137 10.38 20.22 -9.68
N GLU A 138 11.46 20.65 -10.35
CA GLU A 138 11.52 20.70 -11.82
C GLU A 138 11.37 19.32 -12.44
N ASN A 139 12.01 18.30 -11.86
CA ASN A 139 11.91 16.92 -12.33
C ASN A 139 10.48 16.38 -12.18
N LEU A 140 9.88 16.51 -11.01
CA LEU A 140 8.50 16.09 -10.77
C LEU A 140 7.51 16.81 -11.69
N LYS A 141 7.69 18.10 -11.88
CA LYS A 141 6.85 18.89 -12.79
C LYS A 141 6.95 18.42 -14.24
N LYS A 142 8.16 18.10 -14.71
CA LYS A 142 8.37 17.51 -16.05
C LYS A 142 7.69 16.17 -16.20
N ILE A 143 7.83 15.28 -15.19
CA ILE A 143 7.16 13.97 -15.16
C ILE A 143 5.65 14.17 -15.22
N ALA A 144 5.09 15.06 -14.37
CA ALA A 144 3.67 15.36 -14.34
C ALA A 144 3.14 15.83 -15.71
N GLN A 145 3.83 16.75 -16.36
CA GLN A 145 3.45 17.23 -17.69
C GLN A 145 3.44 16.13 -18.74
N ARG A 146 4.44 15.24 -18.73
CA ARG A 146 4.54 14.11 -19.67
C ARG A 146 3.44 13.06 -19.42
N ILE A 147 3.12 12.77 -18.15
CA ILE A 147 2.03 11.86 -17.77
C ILE A 147 0.68 12.45 -18.22
N LEU A 148 0.42 13.72 -17.95
CA LEU A 148 -0.81 14.40 -18.35
C LEU A 148 -0.95 14.50 -19.87
N ALA A 149 0.16 14.60 -20.59
CA ALA A 149 0.19 14.51 -22.05
C ALA A 149 -0.05 13.09 -22.60
N GLY A 150 -0.08 12.07 -21.73
CA GLY A 150 -0.27 10.67 -22.13
C GLY A 150 0.96 10.03 -22.77
N GLU A 151 2.16 10.52 -22.46
CA GLU A 151 3.40 9.96 -23.00
C GLU A 151 3.66 8.57 -22.40
N HIS A 152 3.57 7.50 -23.22
CA HIS A 152 3.71 6.10 -22.77
C HIS A 152 5.02 5.84 -22.01
N ARG A 153 6.09 6.47 -22.47
CA ARG A 153 7.40 6.33 -21.83
C ARG A 153 7.42 6.90 -20.42
N ALA A 154 6.72 8.02 -20.18
CA ALA A 154 6.63 8.63 -18.85
C ALA A 154 5.90 7.71 -17.86
N PHE A 155 4.83 7.03 -18.29
CA PHE A 155 4.16 6.02 -17.45
C PHE A 155 5.10 4.88 -17.07
N THR A 156 5.85 4.34 -18.03
CA THR A 156 6.78 3.23 -17.78
C THR A 156 7.93 3.65 -16.86
N GLU A 157 8.53 4.82 -17.10
CA GLU A 157 9.61 5.39 -16.26
C GLU A 157 9.11 5.59 -14.82
N THR A 158 7.91 6.15 -14.65
CA THR A 158 7.30 6.36 -13.34
C THR A 158 7.03 5.03 -12.61
N LEU A 159 6.51 4.00 -13.29
CA LEU A 159 6.30 2.67 -12.71
C LEU A 159 7.60 2.04 -12.22
N VAL A 160 8.69 2.20 -12.96
CA VAL A 160 10.00 1.68 -12.56
C VAL A 160 10.58 2.46 -11.38
N GLU A 161 10.45 3.79 -11.39
CA GLU A 161 11.01 4.66 -10.34
C GLU A 161 10.28 4.51 -9.02
N PHE A 162 8.94 4.51 -9.03
CA PHE A 162 8.13 4.41 -7.81
C PHE A 162 7.92 2.98 -7.33
N ASN A 163 8.07 1.99 -8.22
CA ASN A 163 7.93 0.57 -7.94
C ASN A 163 6.76 0.23 -6.96
N PRO A 164 5.50 0.61 -7.27
CA PRO A 164 4.37 0.50 -6.35
C PRO A 164 3.99 -0.95 -6.02
N PHE A 165 4.64 -1.92 -6.67
CA PHE A 165 4.38 -3.35 -6.55
C PHE A 165 5.51 -4.12 -5.88
N ALA A 166 6.44 -3.43 -5.20
CA ALA A 166 7.54 -4.07 -4.50
C ALA A 166 7.06 -5.17 -3.55
N ASP A 167 5.99 -4.90 -2.80
CA ASP A 167 5.39 -5.82 -1.83
C ASP A 167 4.78 -7.07 -2.50
N LEU A 168 4.24 -6.93 -3.72
CA LEU A 168 3.67 -8.07 -4.45
C LEU A 168 4.75 -9.04 -4.93
N SER A 169 5.99 -8.58 -5.09
CA SER A 169 7.12 -9.44 -5.44
C SER A 169 7.42 -10.48 -4.36
N ASP A 170 7.14 -10.18 -3.10
CA ASP A 170 7.30 -11.09 -1.95
C ASP A 170 6.36 -12.30 -2.05
N PHE A 171 5.22 -12.12 -2.73
CA PHE A 171 4.31 -13.20 -3.08
C PHE A 171 4.69 -13.93 -4.38
N GLY A 172 5.86 -13.63 -4.96
CA GLY A 172 6.39 -14.25 -6.18
C GLY A 172 5.65 -13.81 -7.45
N SER A 173 5.06 -12.63 -7.46
CA SER A 173 4.35 -12.05 -8.60
C SER A 173 5.30 -11.28 -9.51
N SER A 174 5.08 -11.33 -10.81
CA SER A 174 5.69 -10.43 -11.79
C SER A 174 4.60 -9.68 -12.56
N ILE A 175 4.91 -8.46 -12.99
CA ILE A 175 3.91 -7.56 -13.56
C ILE A 175 4.46 -6.99 -14.87
N HIS A 176 3.66 -7.08 -15.92
CA HIS A 176 3.94 -6.48 -17.22
C HIS A 176 2.87 -5.42 -17.55
N PHE A 177 3.31 -4.26 -18.01
CA PHE A 177 2.44 -3.14 -18.31
C PHE A 177 2.43 -2.80 -19.78
N THR A 178 1.26 -2.42 -20.27
CA THR A 178 1.06 -1.85 -21.60
C THR A 178 0.20 -0.59 -21.47
N VAL A 179 0.70 0.54 -21.91
CA VAL A 179 -0.04 1.81 -21.93
C VAL A 179 -0.73 1.92 -23.28
N HIS A 180 -2.05 1.93 -23.31
CA HIS A 180 -2.82 2.06 -24.55
C HIS A 180 -3.11 3.53 -24.88
N SER A 181 -3.38 4.32 -23.85
CA SER A 181 -3.67 5.76 -23.99
C SER A 181 -3.46 6.48 -22.64
N ALA A 182 -3.55 7.80 -22.64
CA ALA A 182 -3.57 8.60 -21.41
C ALA A 182 -4.69 8.22 -20.43
N LYS A 183 -5.71 7.48 -20.89
CA LYS A 183 -6.88 7.09 -20.09
C LYS A 183 -6.93 5.61 -19.74
N MET A 184 -6.09 4.77 -20.34
CA MET A 184 -6.15 3.31 -20.20
C MET A 184 -4.77 2.68 -20.12
N VAL A 185 -4.57 1.88 -19.06
CA VAL A 185 -3.39 1.03 -18.87
C VAL A 185 -3.86 -0.42 -18.73
N GLU A 186 -3.14 -1.32 -19.36
CA GLU A 186 -3.29 -2.77 -19.23
C GLU A 186 -2.15 -3.34 -18.41
N CYS A 187 -2.46 -4.30 -17.56
CA CYS A 187 -1.52 -4.97 -16.69
C CYS A 187 -1.72 -6.49 -16.77
N ALA A 188 -0.68 -7.23 -17.14
CA ALA A 188 -0.63 -8.66 -16.97
C ALA A 188 0.12 -8.98 -15.65
N LEU A 189 -0.63 -9.52 -14.68
CA LEU A 189 -0.16 -9.89 -13.36
C LEU A 189 0.08 -11.39 -13.31
N LYS A 190 1.34 -11.82 -13.25
CA LYS A 190 1.68 -13.21 -12.99
C LYS A 190 1.60 -13.46 -11.49
N VAL A 191 0.67 -14.30 -11.08
CA VAL A 191 0.45 -14.67 -9.67
C VAL A 191 1.09 -16.03 -9.39
N ASN A 192 1.64 -16.20 -8.19
CA ASN A 192 2.29 -17.44 -7.76
C ASN A 192 1.33 -18.66 -7.68
N GLY A 193 0.09 -18.45 -8.07
CA GLY A 193 -0.92 -19.45 -8.23
C GLY A 193 -1.18 -20.25 -6.95
N LYS A 194 -1.36 -21.55 -7.12
CA LYS A 194 -1.65 -22.48 -6.01
C LYS A 194 -0.53 -22.58 -4.97
N LYS A 195 0.72 -22.18 -5.30
CA LYS A 195 1.88 -22.25 -4.39
C LYS A 195 1.85 -21.19 -3.28
N ALA A 196 1.11 -20.10 -3.47
CA ALA A 196 0.96 -19.04 -2.46
C ALA A 196 0.16 -19.53 -1.26
N VAL A 197 -0.85 -20.40 -1.49
CA VAL A 197 -1.77 -20.88 -0.47
C VAL A 197 -1.20 -22.14 0.21
N PRO A 198 -1.18 -22.19 1.56
CA PRO A 198 -0.75 -23.37 2.30
C PRO A 198 -1.64 -24.58 1.99
N THR A 199 -1.03 -25.76 1.84
CA THR A 199 -1.75 -27.02 1.65
C THR A 199 -2.16 -27.69 2.95
N GLU A 200 -1.65 -27.18 4.07
CA GLU A 200 -1.89 -27.68 5.42
C GLU A 200 -2.51 -26.61 6.30
N VAL A 201 -3.28 -27.02 7.28
CA VAL A 201 -3.84 -26.18 8.34
C VAL A 201 -3.13 -26.51 9.64
N LYS A 202 -2.62 -25.49 10.32
CA LYS A 202 -1.99 -25.61 11.63
C LYS A 202 -2.96 -25.09 12.69
N THR A 203 -3.18 -25.89 13.74
CA THR A 203 -4.05 -25.53 14.86
C THR A 203 -3.41 -25.91 16.18
N LEU A 204 -3.71 -25.19 17.24
CA LEU A 204 -3.26 -25.52 18.59
C LEU A 204 -4.21 -26.56 19.20
N THR A 205 -3.67 -27.64 19.71
CA THR A 205 -4.44 -28.63 20.49
C THR A 205 -4.65 -28.12 21.91
N SER A 206 -5.63 -28.72 22.63
CA SER A 206 -5.84 -28.44 24.04
C SER A 206 -4.62 -28.75 24.94
N ALA A 207 -3.72 -29.62 24.46
CA ALA A 207 -2.46 -29.94 25.13
C ALA A 207 -1.32 -28.95 24.80
N GLY A 208 -1.59 -27.86 24.06
CA GLY A 208 -0.59 -26.86 23.68
C GLY A 208 0.40 -27.32 22.60
N LYS A 209 0.05 -28.30 21.78
CA LYS A 209 0.88 -28.79 20.66
C LYS A 209 0.28 -28.36 19.32
N VAL A 210 1.14 -28.16 18.32
CA VAL A 210 0.70 -27.91 16.94
C VAL A 210 0.09 -29.19 16.38
N SER A 211 -1.11 -29.08 15.84
CA SER A 211 -1.75 -30.11 15.01
C SER A 211 -1.71 -29.66 13.56
N VAL A 212 -1.08 -30.43 12.72
CA VAL A 212 -0.99 -30.19 11.28
C VAL A 212 -1.94 -31.16 10.58
N LYS A 213 -2.84 -30.64 9.75
CA LYS A 213 -3.79 -31.44 8.95
C LYS A 213 -3.80 -30.92 7.52
N SER A 214 -4.05 -31.81 6.57
CA SER A 214 -4.26 -31.39 5.19
C SER A 214 -5.45 -30.44 5.08
N MET A 215 -5.29 -29.34 4.33
CA MET A 215 -6.34 -28.37 4.12
C MET A 215 -7.47 -28.98 3.26
N PRO A 216 -8.74 -28.83 3.67
CA PRO A 216 -9.86 -29.26 2.84
C PRO A 216 -9.85 -28.55 1.48
N LYS A 217 -10.04 -29.28 0.38
CA LYS A 217 -9.99 -28.74 -0.99
C LYS A 217 -10.88 -27.52 -1.18
N GLY A 218 -12.10 -27.52 -0.62
CA GLY A 218 -13.00 -26.38 -0.72
C GLY A 218 -12.43 -25.10 -0.09
N ARG A 219 -11.82 -25.20 1.11
CA ARG A 219 -11.18 -24.06 1.79
C ARG A 219 -9.94 -23.59 1.02
N PHE A 220 -9.15 -24.52 0.49
CA PHE A 220 -7.99 -24.18 -0.34
C PHE A 220 -8.41 -23.35 -1.57
N HIS A 221 -9.45 -23.79 -2.30
CA HIS A 221 -9.95 -23.08 -3.48
C HIS A 221 -10.58 -21.74 -3.14
N GLU A 222 -11.23 -21.61 -2.00
CA GLU A 222 -11.78 -20.35 -1.50
C GLU A 222 -10.69 -19.33 -1.21
N ILE A 223 -9.66 -19.72 -0.44
CA ILE A 223 -8.50 -18.87 -0.13
C ILE A 223 -7.78 -18.46 -1.41
N TYR A 224 -7.55 -19.42 -2.33
CA TYR A 224 -6.87 -19.17 -3.59
C TYR A 224 -7.63 -18.19 -4.47
N ARG A 225 -8.94 -18.35 -4.57
CA ARG A 225 -9.82 -17.44 -5.31
C ARG A 225 -9.76 -16.02 -4.73
N ASN A 226 -9.97 -15.88 -3.43
CA ASN A 226 -9.96 -14.59 -2.77
C ASN A 226 -8.60 -13.90 -2.88
N TYR A 227 -7.51 -14.64 -2.71
CA TYR A 227 -6.16 -14.15 -2.90
C TYR A 227 -5.91 -13.61 -4.32
N LEU A 228 -6.29 -14.36 -5.35
CA LEU A 228 -6.09 -13.95 -6.73
C LEU A 228 -6.92 -12.69 -7.07
N CYS A 229 -8.18 -12.65 -6.65
CA CYS A 229 -9.02 -11.46 -6.79
C CYS A 229 -8.46 -10.26 -6.00
N ALA A 230 -7.94 -10.50 -4.78
CA ALA A 230 -7.30 -9.46 -3.98
C ALA A 230 -6.08 -8.86 -4.68
N CYS A 231 -5.24 -9.68 -5.31
CA CYS A 231 -4.08 -9.21 -6.09
C CYS A 231 -4.51 -8.35 -7.29
N VAL A 232 -5.55 -8.76 -8.00
CA VAL A 232 -6.09 -8.00 -9.14
C VAL A 232 -6.63 -6.64 -8.68
N LEU A 233 -7.39 -6.60 -7.58
CA LEU A 233 -7.89 -5.34 -6.99
C LEU A 233 -6.74 -4.43 -6.53
N ARG A 234 -5.74 -4.99 -5.86
CA ARG A 234 -4.56 -4.25 -5.42
C ARG A 234 -3.85 -3.56 -6.58
N VAL A 235 -3.58 -4.31 -7.67
CA VAL A 235 -2.94 -3.76 -8.86
C VAL A 235 -3.78 -2.64 -9.47
N GLY A 236 -5.08 -2.82 -9.59
CA GLY A 236 -5.97 -1.76 -10.10
C GLY A 236 -5.91 -0.49 -9.25
N ARG A 237 -5.99 -0.62 -7.91
CA ARG A 237 -5.91 0.51 -6.98
C ARG A 237 -4.58 1.26 -7.07
N GLU A 238 -3.46 0.54 -7.11
CA GLU A 238 -2.14 1.14 -7.23
C GLU A 238 -1.98 1.93 -8.54
N LEU A 239 -2.47 1.37 -9.66
CA LEU A 239 -2.43 2.06 -10.93
C LEU A 239 -3.30 3.32 -10.92
N PHE A 240 -4.45 3.30 -10.24
CA PHE A 240 -5.28 4.49 -10.05
C PHE A 240 -4.69 5.49 -9.07
N ALA A 241 -3.97 5.04 -8.06
CA ALA A 241 -3.25 5.92 -7.15
C ALA A 241 -2.08 6.63 -7.85
N LEU A 242 -1.37 5.89 -8.71
CA LEU A 242 -0.19 6.41 -9.41
C LEU A 242 -0.53 7.22 -10.66
N PHE A 243 -1.60 6.90 -11.41
CA PHE A 243 -1.90 7.53 -12.70
C PHE A 243 -3.31 8.11 -12.80
N PRO A 244 -3.49 9.22 -13.54
CA PRO A 244 -4.79 9.85 -13.75
C PRO A 244 -5.60 9.15 -14.86
N VAL A 245 -5.54 7.81 -14.94
CA VAL A 245 -6.27 7.01 -15.91
C VAL A 245 -7.73 6.83 -15.51
N SER A 246 -8.61 6.68 -16.48
CA SER A 246 -10.06 6.44 -16.25
C SER A 246 -10.41 4.97 -16.15
N SER A 247 -9.58 4.09 -16.73
CA SER A 247 -9.79 2.64 -16.69
C SER A 247 -8.47 1.88 -16.65
N VAL A 248 -8.51 0.74 -15.98
CA VAL A 248 -7.39 -0.20 -15.91
C VAL A 248 -7.90 -1.58 -16.29
N LEU A 249 -7.17 -2.27 -17.16
CA LEU A 249 -7.41 -3.66 -17.54
C LEU A 249 -6.35 -4.53 -16.85
N VAL A 250 -6.77 -5.43 -15.96
CA VAL A 250 -5.85 -6.34 -15.26
C VAL A 250 -6.16 -7.78 -15.64
N THR A 251 -5.15 -8.47 -16.13
CA THR A 251 -5.23 -9.92 -16.43
C THR A 251 -4.31 -10.69 -15.52
N ALA A 252 -4.86 -11.54 -14.67
CA ALA A 252 -4.10 -12.46 -13.86
C ALA A 252 -3.74 -13.70 -14.67
N VAL A 253 -2.44 -14.04 -14.68
CA VAL A 253 -1.89 -15.24 -15.31
C VAL A 253 -1.23 -16.12 -14.26
N VAL A 254 -1.30 -17.42 -14.44
CA VAL A 254 -0.66 -18.42 -13.56
C VAL A 254 0.19 -19.36 -14.38
N ASP A 255 1.22 -19.91 -13.74
CA ASP A 255 1.99 -20.98 -14.37
C ASP A 255 1.13 -22.25 -14.50
N SER A 256 0.98 -22.71 -15.71
CA SER A 256 0.35 -23.98 -16.06
C SER A 256 1.35 -24.86 -16.81
N HIS A 257 1.14 -26.15 -16.76
CA HIS A 257 1.91 -27.11 -17.53
C HIS A 257 0.99 -27.75 -18.57
N ASP A 258 1.41 -27.70 -19.80
CA ASP A 258 0.76 -28.46 -20.85
C ASP A 258 0.95 -29.95 -20.56
N LEU A 259 -0.15 -30.71 -20.42
CA LEU A 259 -0.13 -32.11 -20.10
C LEU A 259 0.41 -32.97 -21.26
N GLU A 260 0.34 -32.45 -22.49
CA GLU A 260 0.79 -33.19 -23.69
C GLU A 260 2.28 -32.97 -23.94
N THR A 261 2.80 -31.77 -23.72
CA THR A 261 4.19 -31.39 -24.03
C THR A 261 5.07 -31.30 -22.80
N GLY A 262 4.48 -31.19 -21.59
CA GLY A 262 5.20 -30.97 -20.32
C GLY A 262 5.82 -29.58 -20.19
N HIS A 263 5.64 -28.69 -21.17
CA HIS A 263 6.17 -27.33 -21.10
C HIS A 263 5.34 -26.44 -20.18
N ALA A 264 6.05 -25.63 -19.38
CA ALA A 264 5.41 -24.58 -18.61
C ALA A 264 4.98 -23.42 -19.54
N HIS A 265 3.76 -22.96 -19.40
CA HIS A 265 3.24 -21.78 -20.10
C HIS A 265 2.43 -20.92 -19.15
N GLU A 266 2.32 -19.63 -19.47
CA GLU A 266 1.49 -18.70 -18.73
C GLU A 266 0.04 -18.79 -19.19
N GLN A 267 -0.86 -19.05 -18.24
CA GLN A 267 -2.28 -19.28 -18.49
C GLN A 267 -3.09 -18.14 -17.91
N PRO A 268 -3.80 -17.33 -18.71
CA PRO A 268 -4.77 -16.37 -18.21
C PRO A 268 -5.94 -17.08 -17.51
N VAL A 269 -6.30 -16.62 -16.32
CA VAL A 269 -7.34 -17.23 -15.48
C VAL A 269 -8.40 -16.24 -15.03
N LEU A 270 -8.07 -14.94 -15.02
CA LEU A 270 -8.96 -13.86 -14.67
C LEU A 270 -8.57 -12.61 -15.44
N SER A 271 -9.50 -11.95 -16.12
CA SER A 271 -9.28 -10.65 -16.76
C SER A 271 -10.42 -9.71 -16.38
N VAL A 272 -10.08 -8.52 -15.88
CA VAL A 272 -11.01 -7.57 -15.28
C VAL A 272 -10.77 -6.18 -15.84
N ALA A 273 -11.81 -5.55 -16.35
CA ALA A 273 -11.82 -4.14 -16.73
C ALA A 273 -12.37 -3.31 -15.57
N MET A 274 -11.55 -2.47 -15.00
CA MET A 274 -11.88 -1.64 -13.83
C MET A 274 -12.02 -0.17 -14.24
N PRO A 275 -13.23 0.39 -14.31
CA PRO A 275 -13.42 1.84 -14.39
C PRO A 275 -13.11 2.50 -13.03
N ARG A 276 -12.41 3.65 -13.05
CA ARG A 276 -12.11 4.45 -11.84
C ARG A 276 -13.37 4.75 -11.04
N THR A 277 -14.45 5.14 -11.70
CA THR A 277 -15.72 5.51 -11.06
C THR A 277 -16.33 4.40 -10.21
N ILE A 278 -16.11 3.13 -10.56
CA ILE A 278 -16.55 1.99 -9.75
C ILE A 278 -15.59 1.75 -8.60
N VAL A 279 -14.27 1.78 -8.86
CA VAL A 279 -13.24 1.55 -7.84
C VAL A 279 -13.32 2.59 -6.73
N ASP A 280 -13.54 3.86 -7.05
CA ASP A 280 -13.67 4.97 -6.08
C ASP A 280 -14.90 4.83 -5.15
N GLN A 281 -15.90 4.00 -5.52
CA GLN A 281 -17.09 3.73 -4.71
C GLN A 281 -16.95 2.52 -3.77
N LEU A 282 -15.88 1.74 -3.88
CA LEU A 282 -15.69 0.54 -3.09
C LEU A 282 -15.06 0.82 -1.73
N ASP A 283 -15.62 0.21 -0.68
CA ASP A 283 -14.98 0.17 0.64
C ASP A 283 -14.06 -1.05 0.73
N PHE A 284 -12.77 -0.82 0.45
CA PHE A 284 -11.75 -1.87 0.47
C PHE A 284 -11.45 -2.44 1.85
N SER A 285 -11.91 -1.80 2.92
CA SER A 285 -11.73 -2.31 4.28
C SER A 285 -12.69 -3.46 4.60
N ALA A 286 -13.87 -3.45 3.98
CA ALA A 286 -14.98 -4.34 4.31
C ALA A 286 -15.38 -5.32 3.18
N LEU A 287 -14.96 -5.06 1.89
CA LEU A 287 -15.38 -5.88 0.76
C LEU A 287 -14.75 -7.29 0.77
N ASP A 288 -15.49 -8.27 0.24
CA ASP A 288 -14.93 -9.56 -0.20
C ASP A 288 -14.36 -9.42 -1.62
N PRO A 289 -13.06 -9.75 -1.84
CA PRO A 289 -12.42 -9.56 -3.14
C PRO A 289 -13.09 -10.32 -4.29
N SER A 290 -13.57 -11.52 -4.04
CA SER A 290 -14.19 -12.33 -5.08
C SER A 290 -15.61 -11.85 -5.44
N GLU A 291 -16.38 -11.37 -4.47
CA GLU A 291 -17.68 -10.78 -4.71
C GLU A 291 -17.60 -9.40 -5.38
N ALA A 292 -16.56 -8.63 -5.02
CA ALA A 292 -16.33 -7.33 -5.65
C ALA A 292 -16.07 -7.43 -7.15
N MET A 293 -15.55 -8.55 -7.66
CA MET A 293 -15.35 -8.77 -9.10
C MET A 293 -16.66 -8.70 -9.90
N GLU A 294 -17.79 -9.06 -9.31
CA GLU A 294 -19.13 -9.00 -9.97
C GLU A 294 -19.54 -7.55 -10.33
N LYS A 295 -18.88 -6.55 -9.72
CA LYS A 295 -19.10 -5.14 -10.05
C LYS A 295 -18.42 -4.71 -11.35
N PHE A 296 -17.49 -5.50 -11.85
CA PHE A 296 -16.67 -5.18 -13.00
C PHE A 296 -16.99 -6.04 -14.20
N HIS A 297 -16.78 -5.51 -15.40
CA HIS A 297 -16.75 -6.36 -16.59
C HIS A 297 -15.53 -7.28 -16.50
N HIS A 298 -15.78 -8.59 -16.44
CA HIS A 298 -14.73 -9.56 -16.24
C HIS A 298 -14.94 -10.84 -17.05
N ARG A 299 -13.85 -11.54 -17.32
CA ARG A 299 -13.81 -12.93 -17.78
C ARG A 299 -13.07 -13.75 -16.74
N GLY A 300 -13.70 -14.82 -16.27
CA GLY A 300 -13.15 -15.71 -15.24
C GLY A 300 -14.28 -16.47 -14.56
N ASN A 301 -13.93 -17.55 -13.88
CA ASN A 301 -14.89 -18.33 -13.09
C ASN A 301 -14.58 -18.18 -11.61
N PHE A 302 -15.43 -17.46 -10.88
CA PHE A 302 -15.27 -17.21 -9.44
C PHE A 302 -15.95 -18.25 -8.55
N LYS A 303 -16.88 -19.03 -9.10
CA LYS A 303 -17.62 -20.04 -8.34
C LYS A 303 -16.76 -21.28 -8.22
N ALA A 304 -16.00 -21.38 -7.12
CA ALA A 304 -15.26 -22.58 -6.81
C ALA A 304 -16.24 -23.73 -6.49
N SER A 305 -16.45 -24.63 -7.45
CA SER A 305 -17.13 -25.89 -7.18
C SER A 305 -16.19 -26.79 -6.35
N ARG A 306 -16.73 -27.52 -5.37
CA ARG A 306 -15.95 -28.50 -4.57
C ARG A 306 -15.24 -29.56 -5.40
N LYS A 307 -15.65 -29.75 -6.65
CA LYS A 307 -15.12 -30.78 -7.57
C LYS A 307 -14.25 -30.23 -8.70
N SER A 308 -14.27 -28.91 -8.95
CA SER A 308 -13.52 -28.27 -10.02
C SER A 308 -12.38 -27.41 -9.49
N GLU A 309 -11.45 -27.07 -10.36
CA GLU A 309 -10.44 -26.07 -10.05
C GLU A 309 -11.08 -24.70 -9.83
N ALA A 310 -10.46 -23.86 -8.97
CA ALA A 310 -10.99 -22.54 -8.66
C ALA A 310 -11.09 -21.63 -9.90
N PHE A 311 -10.22 -21.84 -10.88
CA PHE A 311 -10.17 -21.08 -12.13
C PHE A 311 -9.95 -22.01 -13.32
N THR A 312 -10.61 -21.67 -14.44
CA THR A 312 -10.40 -22.29 -15.75
C THR A 312 -9.67 -21.31 -16.68
N PRO A 313 -8.95 -21.82 -17.71
CA PRO A 313 -8.37 -20.99 -18.75
C PRO A 313 -9.39 -20.08 -19.40
N ILE A 314 -8.98 -18.83 -19.67
CA ILE A 314 -9.81 -17.83 -20.34
C ILE A 314 -9.07 -17.16 -21.48
N THR A 315 -9.82 -16.54 -22.41
CA THR A 315 -9.28 -15.53 -23.31
C THR A 315 -9.35 -14.18 -22.62
N PRO A 316 -8.22 -13.43 -22.47
CA PRO A 316 -8.23 -12.12 -21.82
C PRO A 316 -9.20 -11.14 -22.48
N LEU A 317 -9.66 -10.15 -21.70
CA LEU A 317 -10.32 -8.97 -22.24
C LEU A 317 -9.29 -8.15 -23.01
N THR A 318 -9.77 -7.45 -24.02
CA THR A 318 -8.98 -6.50 -24.83
C THR A 318 -9.46 -5.08 -24.59
N PRO A 319 -8.65 -4.05 -24.92
CA PRO A 319 -9.12 -2.65 -24.87
C PRO A 319 -10.40 -2.38 -25.67
N ALA A 320 -10.65 -3.14 -26.75
CA ALA A 320 -11.86 -3.04 -27.54
C ALA A 320 -13.10 -3.50 -26.77
N ASP A 321 -12.98 -4.55 -25.96
CA ASP A 321 -14.08 -5.05 -25.10
C ASP A 321 -14.48 -3.99 -24.07
N VAL A 322 -13.51 -3.26 -23.50
CA VAL A 322 -13.75 -2.19 -22.53
C VAL A 322 -14.49 -1.01 -23.16
N SER A 323 -14.10 -0.62 -24.37
CA SER A 323 -14.73 0.49 -25.10
C SER A 323 -16.19 0.19 -25.45
N GLN A 324 -16.53 -1.05 -25.77
CA GLN A 324 -17.90 -1.47 -26.06
C GLN A 324 -18.79 -1.47 -24.82
N THR A 325 -18.28 -1.85 -23.66
CA THR A 325 -19.04 -1.88 -22.39
C THR A 325 -19.44 -0.48 -21.96
N SER A 326 -18.57 0.51 -22.13
CA SER A 326 -18.85 1.92 -21.82
C SER A 326 -20.00 2.51 -22.67
N ILE A 327 -20.23 1.95 -23.86
CA ILE A 327 -21.34 2.38 -24.75
C ILE A 327 -22.63 1.65 -24.41
N THR A 328 -22.54 0.41 -23.89
CA THR A 328 -23.71 -0.44 -23.61
C THR A 328 -24.35 -0.13 -22.25
N GLU A 329 -23.60 0.42 -21.28
CA GLU A 329 -24.14 0.73 -19.94
C GLU A 329 -24.98 2.01 -19.87
N MET A 330 -24.86 2.93 -20.82
CA MET A 330 -25.83 4.02 -20.96
C MET A 330 -26.96 3.54 -21.86
N SER A 331 -28.08 3.10 -21.28
CA SER A 331 -29.27 2.84 -22.06
C SER A 331 -29.68 4.10 -22.82
N LEU A 332 -30.22 3.95 -24.03
CA LEU A 332 -30.73 5.10 -24.82
C LEU A 332 -31.66 6.01 -24.00
N GLY A 333 -32.40 5.46 -23.02
CA GLY A 333 -33.21 6.19 -22.06
C GLY A 333 -32.41 7.11 -21.14
N GLN A 334 -31.30 6.61 -20.56
CA GLN A 334 -30.43 7.41 -19.70
C GLN A 334 -29.68 8.51 -20.45
N LEU A 335 -29.34 8.26 -21.72
CA LEU A 335 -28.77 9.26 -22.62
C LEU A 335 -29.75 10.38 -22.92
N LEU A 336 -31.00 10.04 -23.17
CA LEU A 336 -32.10 10.99 -23.40
C LEU A 336 -32.43 11.80 -22.15
N ASP A 337 -32.45 11.16 -20.96
CA ASP A 337 -32.68 11.82 -19.69
C ASP A 337 -31.54 12.80 -19.34
N ASN A 338 -30.28 12.42 -19.59
CA ASN A 338 -29.13 13.31 -19.38
C ASN A 338 -29.12 14.49 -20.35
N ILE A 339 -29.50 14.27 -21.62
CA ILE A 339 -29.67 15.35 -22.61
C ILE A 339 -30.80 16.30 -22.21
N GLN A 340 -31.90 15.77 -21.69
CA GLN A 340 -33.01 16.60 -21.21
C GLN A 340 -32.64 17.42 -19.98
N LYS A 341 -31.87 16.84 -19.00
CA LYS A 341 -31.34 17.56 -17.84
C LYS A 341 -30.39 18.69 -18.27
N LEU A 342 -29.43 18.39 -19.15
CA LEU A 342 -28.50 19.40 -19.68
C LEU A 342 -29.22 20.53 -20.42
N ARG A 343 -30.27 20.23 -21.19
CA ARG A 343 -31.10 21.23 -21.85
C ARG A 343 -31.89 22.09 -20.87
N ALA A 344 -32.38 21.50 -19.78
CA ALA A 344 -33.09 22.25 -18.72
C ALA A 344 -32.15 23.17 -17.95
N GLU A 345 -30.94 22.72 -17.62
CA GLU A 345 -29.90 23.50 -16.96
C GLU A 345 -29.41 24.66 -17.83
N LEU A 346 -29.15 24.42 -19.12
CA LEU A 346 -28.80 25.47 -20.08
C LEU A 346 -29.90 26.51 -20.24
N LYS A 347 -31.17 26.07 -20.27
CA LYS A 347 -32.30 26.97 -20.35
C LYS A 347 -32.43 27.83 -19.09
N ALA A 348 -32.24 27.26 -17.91
CA ALA A 348 -32.24 27.99 -16.65
C ALA A 348 -31.11 29.03 -16.60
N GLN A 349 -29.91 28.72 -17.04
CA GLN A 349 -28.80 29.65 -17.14
C GLN A 349 -29.06 30.80 -18.12
N ILE A 350 -29.65 30.49 -19.27
CA ILE A 350 -30.04 31.51 -20.28
C ILE A 350 -31.13 32.48 -19.70
N ASP A 351 -32.11 31.92 -19.00
CA ASP A 351 -33.17 32.70 -18.38
C ASP A 351 -32.64 33.59 -17.22
N GLU A 352 -31.67 33.09 -16.47
CA GLU A 352 -30.97 33.86 -15.42
C GLU A 352 -30.11 34.98 -16.02
N PHE A 353 -29.40 34.75 -17.12
CA PHE A 353 -28.69 35.82 -17.88
C PHE A 353 -29.64 36.87 -18.43
N ARG A 354 -30.82 36.48 -18.94
CA ARG A 354 -31.82 37.43 -19.43
C ARG A 354 -32.44 38.28 -18.34
N GLN A 355 -32.62 37.75 -17.14
CA GLN A 355 -33.12 38.48 -15.99
C GLN A 355 -32.10 39.49 -15.42
N THR A 356 -30.82 39.16 -15.47
CA THR A 356 -29.73 40.07 -15.08
C THR A 356 -29.54 41.22 -16.07
N ASP A 357 -29.73 41.00 -17.37
CA ASP A 357 -29.63 42.04 -18.40
C ASP A 357 -30.81 43.03 -18.36
N VAL A 358 -32.03 42.59 -18.04
CA VAL A 358 -33.22 43.43 -17.92
C VAL A 358 -33.14 44.37 -16.71
N ASN A 359 -32.47 43.96 -15.63
CA ASN A 359 -32.25 44.76 -14.43
C ASN A 359 -31.10 45.78 -14.54
N SER A 360 -30.33 45.71 -15.63
CA SER A 360 -29.14 46.57 -15.83
C SER A 360 -29.38 47.79 -16.76
N GLN A 361 -30.64 48.03 -17.24
CA GLN A 361 -30.94 49.25 -18.02
C GLN A 361 -31.11 50.45 -17.08
N PRO A 362 -30.36 51.53 -17.29
CA PRO A 362 -30.52 52.79 -16.50
C PRO A 362 -31.84 53.44 -16.86
N GLN A 363 -32.66 53.72 -15.85
CA GLN A 363 -33.85 54.57 -15.98
C GLN A 363 -33.41 55.94 -16.43
N ILE A 364 -33.70 56.30 -17.67
CA ILE A 364 -33.59 57.65 -18.17
C ILE A 364 -34.78 58.43 -17.59
N THR A 365 -34.57 59.15 -16.51
CA THR A 365 -35.51 60.14 -15.99
C THR A 365 -35.44 61.36 -16.87
N THR A 366 -36.46 61.56 -17.72
CA THR A 366 -36.72 62.81 -18.44
C THR A 366 -37.46 63.73 -17.46
N SER A 367 -36.79 64.74 -16.96
CA SER A 367 -37.43 65.87 -16.26
C SER A 367 -37.74 66.97 -17.28
N LEU A 368 -39.02 67.29 -17.41
CA LEU A 368 -39.54 68.50 -17.97
C LEU A 368 -39.63 69.63 -16.88
#